data_b8e89e1c472bad9e67d1ae77527f6213
#
_entry.id   b8e89e1c472bad9e67d1ae77527f6213
#
_cell.length_a   1.000
_cell.length_b   1.000
_cell.length_c   1.000
_cell.angle_alpha   90.00
_cell.angle_beta   90.00
_cell.angle_gamma   90.00
#
_symmetry.space_group_name_H-M   'P 1'
#
loop_
_entity.id
_entity.type
_entity.pdbx_description
1 polymer ?
#
loop_
_entity_poly.entity_id
_entity_poly.type
_entity_poly.pdbx_seq_one_letter_code
_entity_poly.pdbx_strand_id
1 'polypeptide(L)'
;MNNIKKLTSVLLLTACIPGWAMAEVSDSQIAAGKAIAFDRSAGNCLSCHMIPGGELPGNVGPPLIQMKLRFPDRAVLRAQVWDAAVRNPNTVMPPYGRHSILTEAEIDRVIDFILTI
;
A
#
# COMPACT_ATOMS: atom_id res chain seq x y z
N MET A 1 -19.13 53.30 49.21
CA MET A 1 -19.72 51.95 48.94
C MET A 1 -19.25 51.59 47.52
N ASN A 2 -18.15 50.90 47.41
CA ASN A 2 -17.52 50.58 46.11
C ASN A 2 -17.82 49.14 45.75
N ASN A 3 -18.66 48.95 44.73
CA ASN A 3 -18.92 47.64 44.13
C ASN A 3 -17.84 47.31 43.10
N ILE A 4 -16.88 46.50 43.48
CA ILE A 4 -15.88 45.92 42.55
C ILE A 4 -16.54 44.72 41.88
N LYS A 5 -16.92 44.88 40.61
CA LYS A 5 -17.34 43.76 39.74
C LYS A 5 -16.10 42.95 39.33
N LYS A 6 -16.00 41.74 39.87
CA LYS A 6 -14.97 40.77 39.47
C LYS A 6 -15.34 40.23 38.08
N LEU A 7 -14.59 40.63 37.05
CA LEU A 7 -14.60 39.98 35.75
C LEU A 7 -13.80 38.66 35.85
N THR A 8 -14.49 37.55 35.76
CA THR A 8 -13.89 36.23 35.62
C THR A 8 -13.61 36.00 34.13
N SER A 9 -12.36 36.15 33.74
CA SER A 9 -11.89 35.75 32.38
C SER A 9 -11.84 34.25 32.30
N VAL A 10 -12.75 33.67 31.51
CA VAL A 10 -12.71 32.26 31.14
C VAL A 10 -11.73 32.12 29.98
N LEU A 11 -10.56 31.54 30.25
CA LEU A 11 -9.57 31.21 29.27
C LEU A 11 -10.01 29.90 28.53
N LEU A 12 -10.56 30.03 27.34
CA LEU A 12 -10.81 28.87 26.46
C LEU A 12 -9.46 28.33 25.96
N LEU A 13 -9.01 27.22 26.54
CA LEU A 13 -7.92 26.41 25.92
C LEU A 13 -8.53 25.67 24.71
N THR A 14 -8.25 26.16 23.53
CA THR A 14 -8.46 25.41 22.28
C THR A 14 -7.38 24.32 22.18
N ALA A 15 -7.74 23.08 22.49
CA ALA A 15 -6.91 21.93 22.27
C ALA A 15 -6.80 21.67 20.74
N CYS A 16 -5.67 22.03 20.14
CA CYS A 16 -5.32 21.57 18.79
C CYS A 16 -5.06 20.06 18.83
N ILE A 17 -6.04 19.27 18.40
CA ILE A 17 -5.84 17.85 18.14
C ILE A 17 -5.04 17.78 16.83
N PRO A 18 -3.80 17.24 16.81
CA PRO A 18 -3.11 16.99 15.56
C PRO A 18 -3.90 15.91 14.80
N GLY A 19 -4.63 16.34 13.78
CA GLY A 19 -5.23 15.43 12.83
C GLY A 19 -4.11 14.65 12.13
N TRP A 20 -4.06 13.36 12.33
CA TRP A 20 -3.19 12.49 11.55
C TRP A 20 -3.74 12.43 10.14
N ALA A 21 -3.25 13.32 9.28
CA ALA A 21 -3.51 13.25 7.86
C ALA A 21 -2.91 11.95 7.35
N MET A 22 -3.73 10.98 7.02
CA MET A 22 -3.33 9.83 6.21
C MET A 22 -2.85 10.42 4.89
N ALA A 23 -1.55 10.38 4.63
CA ALA A 23 -1.00 10.86 3.38
C ALA A 23 -1.61 10.04 2.23
N GLU A 24 -2.30 10.71 1.34
CA GLU A 24 -2.87 10.10 0.14
C GLU A 24 -1.72 9.63 -0.76
N VAL A 25 -1.82 8.40 -1.28
CA VAL A 25 -0.78 7.85 -2.16
C VAL A 25 -0.75 8.67 -3.45
N SER A 26 0.41 9.23 -3.79
CA SER A 26 0.55 10.07 -4.97
C SER A 26 0.60 9.27 -6.27
N ASP A 27 0.16 9.89 -7.38
CA ASP A 27 0.23 9.28 -8.71
C ASP A 27 1.67 8.86 -9.08
N SER A 28 2.67 9.61 -8.62
CA SER A 28 4.08 9.26 -8.84
C SER A 28 4.50 7.98 -8.10
N GLN A 29 3.96 7.71 -6.92
CA GLN A 29 4.20 6.46 -6.19
C GLN A 29 3.52 5.28 -6.88
N ILE A 30 2.29 5.46 -7.37
CA ILE A 30 1.56 4.47 -8.16
C ILE A 30 2.33 4.15 -9.45
N ALA A 31 2.78 5.16 -10.19
CA ALA A 31 3.57 4.97 -11.40
C ALA A 31 4.89 4.24 -11.14
N ALA A 32 5.58 4.57 -10.04
CA ALA A 32 6.79 3.86 -9.63
C ALA A 32 6.51 2.39 -9.28
N GLY A 33 5.42 2.11 -8.57
CA GLY A 33 4.98 0.74 -8.27
C GLY A 33 4.68 -0.07 -9.52
N LYS A 34 3.99 0.54 -10.51
CA LYS A 34 3.75 -0.07 -11.82
C LYS A 34 5.05 -0.39 -12.54
N ALA A 35 6.00 0.54 -12.57
CA ALA A 35 7.29 0.34 -13.21
C ALA A 35 8.03 -0.86 -12.59
N ILE A 36 8.09 -0.95 -11.26
CA ILE A 36 8.72 -2.09 -10.57
C ILE A 36 8.01 -3.40 -10.88
N ALA A 37 6.67 -3.42 -10.85
CA ALA A 37 5.89 -4.63 -11.12
C ALA A 37 6.10 -5.17 -12.55
N PHE A 38 6.32 -4.27 -13.52
CA PHE A 38 6.49 -4.62 -14.93
C PHE A 38 7.95 -4.84 -15.32
N ASP A 39 8.90 -4.40 -14.50
CA ASP A 39 10.33 -4.59 -14.77
C ASP A 39 10.71 -6.06 -14.59
N ARG A 40 11.23 -6.67 -15.68
CA ARG A 40 11.67 -8.07 -15.72
C ARG A 40 12.87 -8.35 -14.80
N SER A 41 13.63 -7.31 -14.47
CA SER A 41 14.79 -7.40 -13.60
C SER A 41 14.48 -7.11 -12.13
N ALA A 42 13.27 -6.69 -11.83
CA ALA A 42 12.81 -6.36 -10.47
C ALA A 42 11.60 -7.21 -10.05
N GLY A 43 10.39 -6.67 -10.06
CA GLY A 43 9.19 -7.39 -9.62
C GLY A 43 8.78 -8.50 -10.57
N ASN A 44 8.87 -8.25 -11.88
CA ASN A 44 8.53 -9.20 -12.94
C ASN A 44 7.16 -9.89 -12.75
N CYS A 45 6.18 -9.16 -12.22
CA CYS A 45 4.88 -9.72 -11.87
C CYS A 45 4.11 -10.23 -13.10
N LEU A 46 4.36 -9.60 -14.28
CA LEU A 46 3.76 -10.00 -15.55
C LEU A 46 4.17 -11.41 -16.01
N SER A 47 5.30 -11.94 -15.55
CA SER A 47 5.71 -13.30 -15.94
C SER A 47 4.72 -14.37 -15.46
N CYS A 48 3.95 -14.08 -14.42
CA CYS A 48 3.00 -15.00 -13.82
C CYS A 48 1.56 -14.48 -13.80
N HIS A 49 1.35 -13.18 -13.72
CA HIS A 49 0.04 -12.56 -13.54
C HIS A 49 -0.40 -11.74 -14.76
N MET A 50 -1.65 -11.89 -15.15
CA MET A 50 -2.29 -10.91 -16.02
C MET A 50 -2.56 -9.64 -15.20
N ILE A 51 -2.04 -8.50 -15.69
CA ILE A 51 -2.18 -7.18 -15.09
C ILE A 51 -2.68 -6.21 -16.16
N PRO A 52 -3.74 -5.42 -15.94
CA PRO A 52 -4.21 -4.43 -16.91
C PRO A 52 -3.09 -3.50 -17.38
N GLY A 53 -2.99 -3.31 -18.68
CA GLY A 53 -1.93 -2.50 -19.30
C GLY A 53 -0.56 -3.16 -19.42
N GLY A 54 -0.43 -4.44 -19.06
CA GLY A 54 0.76 -5.24 -19.31
C GLY A 54 0.70 -6.00 -20.64
N GLU A 55 1.85 -6.21 -21.24
CA GLU A 55 2.00 -6.96 -22.50
C GLU A 55 2.52 -8.37 -22.24
N LEU A 56 1.99 -9.34 -22.98
CA LEU A 56 2.40 -10.75 -22.92
C LEU A 56 2.43 -11.32 -21.49
N PRO A 57 1.31 -11.22 -20.75
CA PRO A 57 1.27 -11.72 -19.38
C PRO A 57 1.32 -13.25 -19.32
N GLY A 58 1.93 -13.77 -18.25
CA GLY A 58 1.82 -15.18 -17.88
C GLY A 58 0.44 -15.52 -17.30
N ASN A 59 0.21 -16.81 -17.09
CA ASN A 59 -1.04 -17.37 -16.56
C ASN A 59 -0.81 -18.33 -15.38
N VAL A 60 0.36 -18.30 -14.78
CA VAL A 60 0.72 -19.15 -13.64
C VAL A 60 0.02 -18.68 -12.36
N GLY A 61 -0.09 -17.36 -12.18
CA GLY A 61 -0.81 -16.74 -11.08
C GLY A 61 -2.21 -16.24 -11.49
N PRO A 62 -3.09 -15.94 -10.54
CA PRO A 62 -4.40 -15.38 -10.83
C PRO A 62 -4.28 -13.97 -11.44
N PRO A 63 -5.25 -13.56 -12.27
CA PRO A 63 -5.31 -12.18 -12.76
C PRO A 63 -5.36 -11.18 -11.59
N LEU A 64 -4.57 -10.10 -11.70
CA LEU A 64 -4.60 -9.00 -10.75
C LEU A 64 -5.62 -7.96 -11.23
N ILE A 65 -6.86 -8.16 -10.85
CA ILE A 65 -8.00 -7.29 -11.15
C ILE A 65 -8.90 -7.16 -9.92
N GLN A 66 -9.55 -6.01 -9.77
CA GLN A 66 -10.42 -5.70 -8.62
C GLN A 66 -9.71 -5.94 -7.28
N MET A 67 -8.44 -5.58 -7.21
CA MET A 67 -7.60 -5.97 -6.10
C MET A 67 -8.02 -5.33 -4.79
N LYS A 68 -8.55 -4.11 -4.82
CA LYS A 68 -9.07 -3.45 -3.61
C LYS A 68 -10.29 -4.16 -3.00
N LEU A 69 -11.13 -4.79 -3.85
CA LEU A 69 -12.26 -5.60 -3.37
C LEU A 69 -11.81 -6.95 -2.81
N ARG A 70 -10.79 -7.55 -3.44
CA ARG A 70 -10.25 -8.85 -3.01
C ARG A 70 -9.37 -8.75 -1.77
N PHE A 71 -8.71 -7.60 -1.61
CA PHE A 71 -7.83 -7.28 -0.48
C PHE A 71 -8.20 -5.90 0.09
N PRO A 72 -9.32 -5.79 0.80
CA PRO A 72 -9.73 -4.52 1.43
C PRO A 72 -8.72 -4.05 2.47
N ASP A 73 -8.02 -4.97 3.12
CA ASP A 73 -6.92 -4.68 4.03
C ASP A 73 -5.57 -4.73 3.27
N ARG A 74 -4.94 -3.56 3.12
CA ARG A 74 -3.63 -3.40 2.49
C ARG A 74 -2.55 -4.28 3.13
N ALA A 75 -2.60 -4.47 4.46
CA ALA A 75 -1.59 -5.25 5.17
C ALA A 75 -1.62 -6.72 4.77
N VAL A 76 -2.80 -7.26 4.48
CA VAL A 76 -2.97 -8.65 4.00
C VAL A 76 -2.35 -8.84 2.62
N LEU A 77 -2.55 -7.89 1.70
CA LEU A 77 -1.92 -7.93 0.38
C LEU A 77 -0.40 -7.78 0.48
N ARG A 78 0.06 -6.86 1.34
CA ARG A 78 1.50 -6.68 1.59
C ARG A 78 2.16 -7.95 2.12
N ALA A 79 1.54 -8.61 3.09
CA ALA A 79 2.03 -9.89 3.62
C ALA A 79 2.07 -10.98 2.55
N GLN A 80 1.09 -11.02 1.64
CA GLN A 80 1.05 -11.95 0.52
C GLN A 80 2.22 -11.75 -0.44
N VAL A 81 2.60 -10.51 -0.74
CA VAL A 81 3.75 -10.20 -1.60
C VAL A 81 5.06 -10.42 -0.84
N TRP A 82 5.08 -10.12 0.46
CA TRP A 82 6.26 -10.35 1.30
C TRP A 82 6.69 -11.80 1.32
N ASP A 83 5.76 -12.70 1.63
CA ASP A 83 5.98 -14.16 1.66
C ASP A 83 4.68 -14.92 1.41
N ALA A 84 4.42 -15.25 0.17
CA ALA A 84 3.22 -15.99 -0.23
C ALA A 84 3.18 -17.42 0.35
N ALA A 85 4.33 -17.99 0.72
CA ALA A 85 4.41 -19.33 1.28
C ALA A 85 3.78 -19.46 2.66
N VAL A 86 3.61 -18.37 3.40
CA VAL A 86 2.88 -18.36 4.68
C VAL A 86 1.42 -18.81 4.49
N ARG A 87 0.77 -18.36 3.41
CA ARG A 87 -0.63 -18.72 3.11
C ARG A 87 -0.76 -19.99 2.27
N ASN A 88 0.20 -20.23 1.40
CA ASN A 88 0.24 -21.41 0.55
C ASN A 88 1.69 -21.94 0.47
N PRO A 89 2.05 -22.95 1.29
CA PRO A 89 3.40 -23.52 1.29
C PRO A 89 3.86 -24.09 -0.06
N ASN A 90 2.92 -24.41 -0.95
CA ASN A 90 3.20 -24.96 -2.28
C ASN A 90 3.21 -23.89 -3.39
N THR A 91 3.22 -22.62 -3.03
CA THR A 91 3.23 -21.54 -4.01
C THR A 91 4.54 -21.48 -4.79
N VAL A 92 4.44 -21.10 -6.06
CA VAL A 92 5.61 -20.77 -6.90
C VAL A 92 5.88 -19.24 -6.91
N MET A 93 5.01 -18.45 -6.26
CA MET A 93 5.21 -17.02 -6.14
C MET A 93 6.45 -16.72 -5.30
N PRO A 94 7.42 -15.94 -5.79
CA PRO A 94 8.62 -15.62 -5.02
C PRO A 94 8.30 -14.86 -3.73
N PRO A 95 9.01 -15.12 -2.62
CA PRO A 95 8.87 -14.36 -1.37
C PRO A 95 9.67 -13.07 -1.45
N TYR A 96 9.12 -12.04 -2.08
CA TYR A 96 9.82 -10.80 -2.46
C TYR A 96 10.49 -10.08 -1.29
N GLY A 97 9.85 -10.06 -0.14
CA GLY A 97 10.41 -9.45 1.07
C GLY A 97 11.38 -10.38 1.78
N ARG A 98 10.96 -11.61 2.08
CA ARG A 98 11.75 -12.56 2.86
C ARG A 98 13.10 -12.88 2.21
N HIS A 99 13.18 -12.90 0.89
CA HIS A 99 14.42 -13.14 0.14
C HIS A 99 15.08 -11.85 -0.35
N SER A 100 14.62 -10.67 0.09
CA SER A 100 15.17 -9.37 -0.30
C SER A 100 15.25 -9.17 -1.83
N ILE A 101 14.27 -9.71 -2.57
CA ILE A 101 14.16 -9.52 -4.02
C ILE A 101 13.77 -8.06 -4.31
N LEU A 102 12.87 -7.52 -3.49
CA LEU A 102 12.50 -6.11 -3.46
C LEU A 102 12.72 -5.57 -2.05
N THR A 103 13.07 -4.31 -1.95
CA THR A 103 13.10 -3.57 -0.69
C THR A 103 11.68 -3.37 -0.15
N GLU A 104 11.54 -3.08 1.14
CA GLU A 104 10.24 -2.77 1.74
C GLU A 104 9.54 -1.61 1.05
N ALA A 105 10.28 -0.56 0.73
CA ALA A 105 9.73 0.60 0.03
C ALA A 105 9.26 0.28 -1.40
N GLU A 106 9.94 -0.62 -2.11
CA GLU A 106 9.52 -1.09 -3.43
C GLU A 106 8.26 -1.96 -3.34
N ILE A 107 8.20 -2.85 -2.36
CA ILE A 107 7.00 -3.64 -2.08
C ILE A 107 5.82 -2.71 -1.80
N ASP A 108 5.99 -1.69 -0.95
CA ASP A 108 4.93 -0.75 -0.63
C ASP A 108 4.41 -0.01 -1.87
N ARG A 109 5.30 0.44 -2.77
CA ARG A 109 4.90 1.06 -4.05
C ARG A 109 4.16 0.08 -4.97
N VAL A 110 4.63 -1.16 -5.06
CA VAL A 110 3.94 -2.22 -5.83
C VAL A 110 2.54 -2.47 -5.28
N ILE A 111 2.38 -2.55 -3.95
CA ILE A 111 1.06 -2.71 -3.31
C ILE A 111 0.14 -1.54 -3.62
N ASP A 112 0.65 -0.30 -3.54
CA ASP A 112 -0.14 0.90 -3.84
C ASP A 112 -0.63 0.89 -5.30
N PHE A 113 0.22 0.50 -6.24
CA PHE A 113 -0.19 0.30 -7.64
C PHE A 113 -1.23 -0.83 -7.79
N ILE A 114 -0.99 -2.00 -7.21
CA ILE A 114 -1.89 -3.16 -7.34
C ILE A 114 -3.29 -2.85 -6.78
N LEU A 115 -3.40 -2.05 -5.75
CA LEU A 115 -4.69 -1.65 -5.17
C LEU A 115 -5.49 -0.67 -6.05
N THR A 116 -4.91 -0.17 -7.14
CA THR A 116 -5.62 0.68 -8.12
C THR A 116 -6.30 -0.11 -9.24
N ILE A 117 -6.06 -1.41 -9.36
CA ILE A 117 -6.52 -2.25 -10.47
C ILE A 117 -7.50 -3.35 -10.05
#